data_6a73ab61c97adc699b0748224f5cd327
#
_entry.id   6a73ab61c97adc699b0748224f5cd327
#
_cell.length_a   1.000
_cell.length_b   1.000
_cell.length_c   1.000
_cell.angle_alpha   90.00
_cell.angle_beta   90.00
_cell.angle_gamma   90.00
#
_symmetry.space_group_name_H-M   'P 1'
#
loop_
_entity.id
_entity.type
_entity.pdbx_description
1 polymer ?
#
loop_
_entity_poly.entity_id
_entity_poly.type
_entity_poly.pdbx_seq_one_letter_code
_entity_poly.pdbx_strand_id
1 'polypeptide(L)'
;ANPPYNHSSSRWSDKQKAAAEVYGEIVDMPFPQIDESADENYISKLADEYLQKILLIAERENVVVHLMGEQTFAYSLVKRLKNRNINCVASTTKRIVNMDSSGQKKEVIFQFERFRYYE
;
A
#
# COMPACT_ATOMS: atom_id res chain seq x y z
N ALA A 1 -21.69 1.11 1.02
CA ALA A 1 -20.69 0.53 1.92
C ALA A 1 -19.30 0.79 1.39
N ASN A 2 -18.38 1.07 2.27
CA ASN A 2 -16.98 1.27 1.87
C ASN A 2 -16.36 -0.05 1.41
N PRO A 3 -15.57 -0.02 0.34
CA PRO A 3 -14.82 -1.20 -0.04
C PRO A 3 -13.93 -1.66 1.14
N PRO A 4 -13.75 -2.96 1.34
CA PRO A 4 -12.96 -3.47 2.46
C PRO A 4 -11.51 -2.97 2.45
N TYR A 5 -11.01 -2.55 1.31
CA TYR A 5 -9.64 -2.09 1.14
C TYR A 5 -9.39 -0.71 1.73
N ASN A 6 -10.44 0.06 2.00
CA ASN A 6 -10.30 1.43 2.49
C ASN A 6 -10.18 1.52 4.00
N HIS A 7 -10.29 0.37 4.71
CA HIS A 7 -10.24 0.39 6.17
C HIS A 7 -8.90 0.87 6.72
N SER A 8 -7.80 0.51 6.08
CA SER A 8 -6.48 0.92 6.54
C SER A 8 -6.22 2.41 6.32
N SER A 9 -6.84 3.03 5.30
CA SER A 9 -6.66 4.45 5.03
C SER A 9 -7.22 5.34 6.14
N SER A 10 -8.13 4.85 6.96
CA SER A 10 -8.66 5.59 8.10
C SER A 10 -7.59 5.87 9.16
N ARG A 11 -6.48 5.13 9.14
CA ARG A 11 -5.36 5.29 10.06
C ARG A 11 -4.28 6.21 9.52
N TRP A 12 -4.46 6.72 8.31
CA TRP A 12 -3.49 7.61 7.72
C TRP A 12 -3.43 8.94 8.46
N SER A 13 -2.23 9.49 8.56
CA SER A 13 -2.03 10.85 9.10
C SER A 13 -2.68 11.88 8.18
N ASP A 14 -2.90 13.08 8.70
CA ASP A 14 -3.43 14.17 7.89
C ASP A 14 -2.52 14.50 6.72
N LYS A 15 -1.20 14.43 6.92
CA LYS A 15 -0.22 14.61 5.85
C LYS A 15 -0.39 13.56 4.75
N GLN A 16 -0.61 12.32 5.12
CA GLN A 16 -0.80 11.22 4.18
C GLN A 16 -2.11 11.38 3.41
N LYS A 17 -3.19 11.77 4.07
CA LYS A 17 -4.48 12.02 3.44
C LYS A 17 -4.39 13.18 2.44
N ALA A 18 -3.72 14.26 2.83
CA ALA A 18 -3.53 15.41 1.94
C ALA A 18 -2.70 15.04 0.71
N ALA A 19 -1.65 14.25 0.89
CA ALA A 19 -0.84 13.77 -0.23
C ALA A 19 -1.65 12.88 -1.17
N ALA A 20 -2.54 12.05 -0.62
CA ALA A 20 -3.39 11.17 -1.41
C ALA A 20 -4.32 11.95 -2.34
N GLU A 21 -4.82 13.09 -1.91
CA GLU A 21 -5.72 13.92 -2.73
C GLU A 21 -5.07 14.37 -4.04
N VAL A 22 -3.75 14.53 -4.06
CA VAL A 22 -3.01 14.92 -5.27
C VAL A 22 -3.08 13.84 -6.34
N TYR A 23 -3.16 12.58 -5.93
CA TYR A 23 -3.21 11.43 -6.84
C TYR A 23 -4.63 11.08 -7.28
N GLY A 24 -5.64 11.70 -6.68
CA GLY A 24 -7.04 11.42 -6.97
C GLY A 24 -7.58 10.30 -6.07
N GLU A 25 -8.35 9.41 -6.64
CA GLU A 25 -8.95 8.30 -5.89
C GLU A 25 -7.90 7.23 -5.60
N ILE A 26 -7.51 7.11 -4.34
CA ILE A 26 -6.57 6.06 -3.92
C ILE A 26 -7.32 4.94 -3.23
N VAL A 27 -7.13 3.73 -3.73
CA VAL A 27 -7.62 2.51 -3.10
C VAL A 27 -6.46 1.92 -2.30
N ASP A 28 -6.65 1.83 -0.99
CA ASP A 28 -5.65 1.25 -0.10
C ASP A 28 -5.91 -0.24 0.06
N MET A 29 -4.93 -1.05 -0.32
CA MET A 29 -5.03 -2.50 -0.24
C MET A 29 -4.37 -2.99 1.03
N PRO A 30 -5.14 -3.49 2.02
CA PRO A 30 -4.53 -4.12 3.17
C PRO A 30 -3.80 -5.40 2.76
N PHE A 31 -2.68 -5.68 3.40
CA PHE A 31 -1.91 -6.87 3.08
C PHE A 31 -2.63 -8.13 3.51
N PRO A 32 -2.65 -9.17 2.68
CA PRO A 32 -2.96 -10.49 3.22
C PRO A 32 -1.79 -10.97 4.07
N GLN A 33 -2.10 -11.74 5.10
CA GLN A 33 -1.06 -12.47 5.80
C GLN A 33 -0.71 -13.70 4.97
N ILE A 34 0.57 -13.83 4.65
CA ILE A 34 1.05 -14.92 3.81
C ILE A 34 1.94 -15.82 4.66
N ASP A 35 1.58 -17.10 4.70
CA ASP A 35 2.38 -18.10 5.39
C ASP A 35 3.75 -18.20 4.73
N GLU A 36 4.81 -18.23 5.53
CA GLU A 36 6.18 -18.29 5.02
C GLU A 36 6.50 -19.57 4.28
N SER A 37 5.68 -20.61 4.42
CA SER A 37 5.84 -21.85 3.67
C SER A 37 5.10 -21.84 2.34
N ALA A 38 4.32 -20.79 2.05
CA ALA A 38 3.61 -20.70 0.78
C ALA A 38 4.59 -20.52 -0.38
N ASP A 39 4.29 -21.15 -1.49
CA ASP A 39 5.16 -21.09 -2.67
C ASP A 39 4.69 -19.99 -3.65
N GLU A 40 5.42 -19.86 -4.74
CA GLU A 40 5.12 -18.88 -5.78
C GLU A 40 3.79 -19.13 -6.49
N ASN A 41 3.32 -20.37 -6.52
CA ASN A 41 2.01 -20.68 -7.09
C ASN A 41 0.89 -20.13 -6.23
N TYR A 42 1.04 -20.22 -4.91
CA TYR A 42 0.10 -19.61 -3.98
C TYR A 42 0.07 -18.09 -4.14
N ILE A 43 1.25 -17.48 -4.23
CA ILE A 43 1.39 -16.03 -4.44
C ILE A 43 0.72 -15.59 -5.74
N SER A 44 0.93 -16.33 -6.80
CA SER A 44 0.34 -16.02 -8.11
C SER A 44 -1.20 -16.06 -8.06
N LYS A 45 -1.77 -17.07 -7.44
CA LYS A 45 -3.22 -17.19 -7.28
C LYS A 45 -3.79 -16.05 -6.45
N LEU A 46 -3.12 -15.74 -5.35
CA LEU A 46 -3.56 -14.67 -4.45
C LEU A 46 -3.52 -13.32 -5.16
N ALA A 47 -2.45 -13.07 -5.93
CA ALA A 47 -2.34 -11.84 -6.72
C ALA A 47 -3.45 -11.73 -7.77
N ASP A 48 -3.80 -12.83 -8.42
CA ASP A 48 -4.92 -12.84 -9.37
C ASP A 48 -6.25 -12.51 -8.69
N GLU A 49 -6.49 -13.06 -7.51
CA GLU A 49 -7.71 -12.77 -6.76
C GLU A 49 -7.82 -11.28 -6.42
N TYR A 50 -6.71 -10.68 -6.00
CA TYR A 50 -6.68 -9.26 -5.69
C TYR A 50 -6.81 -8.40 -6.94
N LEU A 51 -6.20 -8.83 -8.04
CA LEU A 51 -6.37 -8.17 -9.33
C LEU A 51 -7.84 -8.09 -9.72
N GLN A 52 -8.58 -9.19 -9.61
CA GLN A 52 -9.98 -9.20 -9.98
C GLN A 52 -10.80 -8.24 -9.12
N LYS A 53 -10.52 -8.18 -7.83
CA LYS A 53 -11.20 -7.24 -6.94
C LYS A 53 -10.93 -5.79 -7.33
N ILE A 54 -9.68 -5.47 -7.67
CA ILE A 54 -9.30 -4.13 -8.07
C ILE A 54 -9.92 -3.76 -9.41
N LEU A 55 -9.98 -4.69 -10.36
CA LEU A 55 -10.58 -4.43 -11.65
C LEU A 55 -12.06 -4.06 -11.54
N LEU A 56 -12.79 -4.65 -10.61
CA LEU A 56 -14.18 -4.30 -10.37
C LEU A 56 -14.33 -2.84 -9.92
N ILE A 57 -13.38 -2.34 -9.15
CA ILE A 57 -13.37 -0.94 -8.71
C ILE A 57 -12.95 -0.04 -9.87
N ALA A 58 -11.93 -0.44 -10.62
CA ALA A 58 -11.37 0.35 -11.71
C ALA A 58 -12.33 0.53 -12.89
N GLU A 59 -13.30 -0.35 -13.04
CA GLU A 59 -14.34 -0.21 -14.06
C GLU A 59 -15.21 1.02 -13.84
N ARG A 60 -15.31 1.47 -12.60
CA ARG A 60 -16.21 2.58 -12.23
C ARG A 60 -15.48 3.90 -12.05
N GLU A 61 -14.21 3.85 -11.71
CA GLU A 61 -13.43 5.01 -11.33
C GLU A 61 -11.98 4.86 -11.79
N ASN A 62 -11.36 5.98 -12.10
CA ASN A 62 -9.91 5.99 -12.27
C ASN A 62 -9.26 5.91 -10.89
N VAL A 63 -8.60 4.83 -10.60
CA VAL A 63 -8.02 4.59 -9.30
C VAL A 63 -6.50 4.46 -9.37
N VAL A 64 -5.86 4.84 -8.28
CA VAL A 64 -4.46 4.55 -8.01
C VAL A 64 -4.44 3.62 -6.80
N VAL A 65 -3.73 2.52 -6.90
CA VAL A 65 -3.72 1.51 -5.83
C VAL A 65 -2.52 1.76 -4.92
N HIS A 66 -2.79 1.98 -3.64
CA HIS A 66 -1.74 2.02 -2.62
C HIS A 66 -1.46 0.58 -2.19
N LEU A 67 -0.25 0.13 -2.47
CA LEU A 67 0.10 -1.27 -2.27
C LEU A 67 1.44 -1.38 -1.57
N MET A 68 1.41 -1.95 -0.38
CA MET A 68 2.58 -2.29 0.42
C MET A 68 2.41 -3.74 0.86
N GLY A 69 3.47 -4.35 1.38
CA GLY A 69 3.32 -5.67 1.95
C GLY A 69 4.50 -6.58 1.66
N GLU A 70 4.24 -7.89 1.73
CA GLU A 70 5.25 -8.89 1.44
C GLU A 70 5.74 -8.70 0.01
N GLN A 71 7.05 -8.74 -0.19
CA GLN A 71 7.68 -8.29 -1.45
C GLN A 71 7.26 -9.12 -2.67
N THR A 72 7.17 -10.43 -2.53
CA THR A 72 6.84 -11.29 -3.68
C THR A 72 5.39 -11.14 -4.10
N PHE A 73 4.50 -10.99 -3.14
CA PHE A 73 3.09 -10.69 -3.43
C PHE A 73 2.94 -9.31 -4.05
N ALA A 74 3.57 -8.29 -3.44
CA ALA A 74 3.49 -6.93 -3.94
C ALA A 74 4.00 -6.85 -5.38
N TYR A 75 5.13 -7.45 -5.67
CA TYR A 75 5.67 -7.47 -7.04
C TYR A 75 4.70 -8.13 -8.02
N SER A 76 4.16 -9.27 -7.63
CA SER A 76 3.25 -10.04 -8.49
C SER A 76 1.99 -9.25 -8.81
N LEU A 77 1.42 -8.57 -7.81
CA LEU A 77 0.20 -7.78 -8.00
C LEU A 77 0.49 -6.49 -8.79
N VAL A 78 1.56 -5.78 -8.46
CA VAL A 78 1.93 -4.56 -9.18
C VAL A 78 2.14 -4.84 -10.66
N LYS A 79 2.86 -5.92 -10.99
CA LYS A 79 3.11 -6.31 -12.37
C LYS A 79 1.82 -6.54 -13.14
N ARG A 80 0.85 -7.22 -12.51
CA ARG A 80 -0.46 -7.47 -13.12
C ARG A 80 -1.27 -6.20 -13.31
N LEU A 81 -1.24 -5.31 -12.33
CA LEU A 81 -1.95 -4.03 -12.42
C LEU A 81 -1.36 -3.12 -13.48
N LYS A 82 -0.04 -3.06 -13.57
CA LYS A 82 0.63 -2.27 -14.62
C LYS A 82 0.27 -2.77 -16.02
N ASN A 83 0.13 -4.07 -16.20
CA ASN A 83 -0.30 -4.63 -17.48
C ASN A 83 -1.73 -4.24 -17.85
N ARG A 84 -2.50 -3.76 -16.89
CA ARG A 84 -3.87 -3.26 -17.12
C ARG A 84 -3.93 -1.73 -17.06
N ASN A 85 -2.78 -1.05 -17.11
CA ASN A 85 -2.68 0.40 -17.06
C ASN A 85 -3.24 1.01 -15.77
N ILE A 86 -3.13 0.27 -14.67
CA ILE A 86 -3.51 0.75 -13.33
C ILE A 86 -2.24 1.12 -12.59
N ASN A 87 -2.16 2.37 -12.17
CA ASN A 87 -1.00 2.87 -11.44
C ASN A 87 -1.05 2.45 -9.98
N CYS A 88 0.12 2.14 -9.45
CA CYS A 88 0.29 1.76 -8.06
C CYS A 88 1.30 2.68 -7.39
N VAL A 89 1.08 2.94 -6.12
CA VAL A 89 1.99 3.75 -5.30
C VAL A 89 2.32 3.02 -4.02
N ALA A 90 3.49 3.33 -3.48
CA ALA A 90 3.89 2.93 -2.14
C ALA A 90 4.07 4.19 -1.30
N SER A 91 3.90 4.06 0.01
CA SER A 91 4.24 5.12 0.96
C SER A 91 5.69 5.03 1.36
N THR A 92 6.32 6.17 1.54
CA THR A 92 7.64 6.24 2.17
C THR A 92 7.51 6.83 3.55
N THR A 93 8.39 6.42 4.45
CA THR A 93 8.41 6.91 5.83
C THR A 93 9.80 7.36 6.21
N LYS A 94 9.85 8.33 7.10
CA LYS A 94 11.10 8.78 7.70
C LYS A 94 11.16 8.25 9.12
N ARG A 95 12.30 7.67 9.46
CA ARG A 95 12.55 7.21 10.83
C ARG A 95 13.05 8.39 11.64
N ILE A 96 12.33 8.72 12.70
CA ILE A 96 12.70 9.79 13.63
C ILE A 96 13.05 9.16 14.97
N VAL A 97 14.22 9.51 15.50
CA VAL A 97 14.67 9.04 16.80
C VAL A 97 14.71 10.23 17.75
N ASN A 98 13.90 10.16 18.80
CA ASN A 98 13.90 11.16 19.86
C ASN A 98 14.84 10.70 20.97
N MET A 99 15.75 11.59 21.37
CA MET A 99 16.73 11.35 22.43
C MET A 99 16.30 12.11 23.68
N ASP A 100 16.62 11.55 24.83
CA ASP A 100 16.43 12.27 26.10
C ASP A 100 17.59 13.20 26.36
N SER A 101 17.55 13.95 27.48
CA SER A 101 18.59 14.92 27.84
C SER A 101 19.93 14.27 28.14
N SER A 102 19.96 12.96 28.41
CA SER A 102 21.22 12.21 28.67
C SER A 102 21.80 11.65 27.37
N GLY A 103 21.13 11.84 26.23
CA GLY A 103 21.57 11.31 24.96
C GLY A 103 21.10 9.87 24.71
N GLN A 104 20.29 9.32 25.59
CA GLN A 104 19.76 7.98 25.41
C GLN A 104 18.52 8.00 24.49
N LYS A 105 18.38 6.95 23.70
CA LYS A 105 17.28 6.80 22.79
C LYS A 105 15.98 6.66 23.58
N LYS A 106 15.04 7.60 23.36
CA LYS A 106 13.76 7.64 24.07
C LYS A 106 12.65 6.93 23.31
N GLU A 107 12.55 7.21 22.02
CA GLU A 107 11.53 6.58 21.17
C GLU A 107 11.94 6.64 19.70
N VAL A 108 11.34 5.75 18.91
CA VAL A 108 11.49 5.75 17.45
C VAL A 108 10.10 5.90 16.85
N ILE A 109 9.97 6.87 15.96
CA ILE A 109 8.71 7.16 15.25
C ILE A 109 8.96 7.03 13.76
N PHE A 110 7.99 6.44 13.04
CA PHE A 110 7.99 6.43 11.59
C PHE A 110 6.92 7.41 11.11
N GLN A 111 7.37 8.41 10.35
CA GLN A 111 6.49 9.46 9.86
C GLN A 111 6.36 9.36 8.35
N PHE A 112 5.12 9.42 7.85
CA PHE A 112 4.85 9.44 6.42
C PHE A 112 5.57 10.63 5.76
N GLU A 113 6.22 10.37 4.61
CA GLU A 113 6.88 11.40 3.82
C GLU A 113 6.17 11.65 2.49
N ARG A 114 6.00 10.60 1.67
CA ARG A 114 5.37 10.76 0.35
C ARG A 114 4.90 9.43 -0.21
N PHE A 115 4.11 9.52 -1.28
CA PHE A 115 3.86 8.38 -2.15
C PHE A 115 4.88 8.36 -3.28
N ARG A 116 5.20 7.15 -3.73
CA ARG A 116 6.01 6.92 -4.93
C ARG A 116 5.30 5.95 -5.83
N TYR A 117 5.30 6.24 -7.13
CA TYR A 117 4.80 5.27 -8.10
C TYR A 117 5.72 4.07 -8.20
N TYR A 118 5.14 2.91 -8.37
CA TYR A 118 5.88 1.75 -8.86
C TYR A 118 6.09 1.95 -10.37
N GLU A 119 7.34 1.97 -10.77
CA GLU A 119 7.71 2.15 -12.17
C GLU A 119 7.70 0.85 -12.98
#